data_986727d2bcf34e0eb4649f79be9ab5b2
#
_entry.id   986727d2bcf34e0eb4649f79be9ab5b2
#
_cell.length_a   1.000
_cell.length_b   1.000
_cell.length_c   1.000
_cell.angle_alpha   90.00
_cell.angle_beta   90.00
_cell.angle_gamma   90.00
#
_symmetry.space_group_name_H-M   'P 1'
#
loop_
_entity.id
_entity.type
_entity.pdbx_description
1 polymer ?
#
loop_
_entity_poly.entity_id
_entity_poly.type
_entity_poly.pdbx_seq_one_letter_code
_entity_poly.pdbx_strand_id
1 'polypeptide(L)'
;MTSTPTSGRTRGTPLSLEEISSTLEVPIPSDPLERVIGQDRAVELARIAAYQRRHLLLVGPPGIGKSMTAQALALHLPRPKQEIRVVHNPENPERPTVEVVTRDDVLAERERARGLEGELHRPQDVPNSVAERLGYRCPRCGFYSLPSERQCPSCGNVKQVLPNAPTSSGNPFRDLVGGILEVTVGGAGGLSEAVRTTRLKNGVEEVVAYERAGEMIKLLDQPALERRRQLQRETPYKVLVKIDRNPFVMSTGASETELLGDVRHDPYGGHPQLGSLPYDRVIPGAIHEAHEGVLFIDELPHLGPLQRFILTAMQERRFPISGRNPQSGGASVRIDAVPCDFILVAACNIQDVGRILAPLRSRIAGGGYETLLETAMPDTEANRRKLLQFCAQEIAVDGRIPPASRGALEEFITEARRRAERMDGQRNALTLRLREMGGLLRAAGDLATVEHSELIEAAHLKEAIRRGRPIEEQIRSRYGSLAGGVRSDSTEAQREGMGYYYWNHQEETPPGGPGPSGYG
;
A
#
# COMPACT_ATOMS: atom_id res chain seq x y z
N MET A 1 20.55 0.05 52.80
CA MET A 1 19.94 1.31 52.33
C MET A 1 19.24 1.00 51.02
N THR A 2 17.97 1.06 51.11
CA THR A 2 16.93 0.61 50.19
C THR A 2 16.82 1.52 48.99
N SER A 3 16.96 0.98 47.78
CA SER A 3 16.51 1.63 46.57
C SER A 3 15.18 1.02 46.13
N THR A 4 14.13 1.81 46.24
CA THR A 4 12.77 1.57 45.80
C THR A 4 12.70 1.36 44.27
N PRO A 5 11.93 0.40 43.76
CA PRO A 5 11.66 0.29 42.34
C PRO A 5 10.60 1.32 41.96
N THR A 6 10.89 2.09 40.94
CA THR A 6 9.96 3.02 40.28
C THR A 6 8.74 2.27 39.74
N SER A 7 7.60 2.69 40.26
CA SER A 7 6.26 2.21 39.95
C SER A 7 5.98 2.15 38.45
N GLY A 8 5.47 0.99 38.00
CA GLY A 8 4.85 0.83 36.71
C GLY A 8 3.71 1.84 36.53
N ARG A 9 3.75 2.59 35.44
CA ARG A 9 2.63 3.42 35.01
C ARG A 9 1.44 2.50 34.68
N THR A 10 0.48 2.50 35.59
CA THR A 10 -0.89 2.03 35.36
C THR A 10 -1.43 2.66 34.09
N ARG A 11 -2.17 1.88 33.29
CA ARG A 11 -2.95 2.35 32.13
C ARG A 11 -3.75 3.57 32.58
N GLY A 12 -3.31 4.76 32.15
CA GLY A 12 -3.94 6.02 32.55
C GLY A 12 -5.37 6.05 32.02
N THR A 13 -6.30 6.38 32.89
CA THR A 13 -7.69 6.71 32.48
C THR A 13 -7.60 7.83 31.45
N PRO A 14 -8.28 7.72 30.30
CA PRO A 14 -8.24 8.77 29.29
C PRO A 14 -8.77 10.09 29.88
N LEU A 15 -7.97 11.16 29.74
CA LEU A 15 -8.26 12.49 30.29
C LEU A 15 -9.52 13.10 29.66
N SER A 16 -10.31 13.82 30.44
CA SER A 16 -11.44 14.61 29.91
C SER A 16 -10.94 15.89 29.23
N LEU A 17 -11.79 16.53 28.44
CA LEU A 17 -11.45 17.81 27.80
C LEU A 17 -11.09 18.90 28.82
N GLU A 18 -11.65 18.84 30.02
CA GLU A 18 -11.40 19.81 31.08
C GLU A 18 -10.02 19.64 31.74
N GLU A 19 -9.44 18.44 31.66
CA GLU A 19 -8.18 18.05 32.27
C GLU A 19 -6.96 18.28 31.38
N ILE A 20 -7.15 18.56 30.10
CA ILE A 20 -6.05 18.72 29.14
C ILE A 20 -5.87 20.17 28.70
N SER A 21 -4.63 20.58 28.52
CA SER A 21 -4.29 21.87 27.90
C SER A 21 -4.06 21.76 26.40
N SER A 22 -3.56 20.61 25.92
CA SER A 22 -3.29 20.36 24.51
C SER A 22 -3.33 18.86 24.16
N THR A 23 -3.31 18.56 22.85
CA THR A 23 -3.23 17.18 22.33
C THR A 23 -1.98 16.42 22.72
N LEU A 24 -0.91 17.08 23.20
CA LEU A 24 0.30 16.42 23.70
C LEU A 24 0.05 15.53 24.91
N GLU A 25 -0.97 15.86 25.70
CA GLU A 25 -1.33 15.11 26.90
C GLU A 25 -2.23 13.91 26.62
N VAL A 26 -2.76 13.80 25.39
CA VAL A 26 -3.69 12.75 24.99
C VAL A 26 -2.91 11.48 24.59
N PRO A 27 -3.08 10.37 25.31
CA PRO A 27 -2.36 9.14 24.99
C PRO A 27 -2.88 8.51 23.69
N ILE A 28 -1.97 8.08 22.82
CA ILE A 28 -2.27 7.31 21.61
C ILE A 28 -2.09 5.83 21.94
N PRO A 29 -3.13 4.98 21.74
CA PRO A 29 -3.03 3.55 22.00
C PRO A 29 -1.96 2.88 21.14
N SER A 30 -1.27 1.90 21.71
CA SER A 30 -0.32 1.06 20.96
C SER A 30 -1.02 0.06 20.06
N ASP A 31 -2.17 -0.47 20.48
CA ASP A 31 -2.99 -1.39 19.67
C ASP A 31 -3.67 -0.62 18.53
N PRO A 32 -3.39 -0.97 17.25
CA PRO A 32 -4.00 -0.31 16.10
C PRO A 32 -5.53 -0.42 16.05
N LEU A 33 -6.13 -1.48 16.57
CA LEU A 33 -7.59 -1.61 16.63
C LEU A 33 -8.22 -0.62 17.64
N GLU A 34 -7.51 -0.26 18.71
CA GLU A 34 -7.96 0.77 19.65
C GLU A 34 -7.85 2.20 19.09
N ARG A 35 -7.14 2.36 17.96
CA ARG A 35 -7.06 3.62 17.21
C ARG A 35 -8.26 3.86 16.30
N VAL A 36 -9.07 2.84 16.03
CA VAL A 36 -10.29 2.95 15.23
C VAL A 36 -11.39 3.57 16.08
N ILE A 37 -11.83 4.75 15.70
CA ILE A 37 -12.75 5.57 16.49
C ILE A 37 -14.21 5.27 16.15
N GLY A 38 -15.02 5.02 17.18
CA GLY A 38 -16.48 4.95 17.07
C GLY A 38 -17.04 3.76 16.30
N GLN A 39 -16.19 2.77 15.95
CA GLN A 39 -16.58 1.57 15.22
C GLN A 39 -16.49 0.33 16.11
N ASP A 40 -17.00 0.41 17.34
CA ASP A 40 -16.77 -0.61 18.38
C ASP A 40 -17.18 -2.02 17.93
N ARG A 41 -18.34 -2.16 17.25
CA ARG A 41 -18.79 -3.44 16.68
C ARG A 41 -17.85 -3.96 15.57
N ALA A 42 -17.40 -3.08 14.69
CA ALA A 42 -16.49 -3.49 13.60
C ALA A 42 -15.12 -3.90 14.16
N VAL A 43 -14.63 -3.20 15.18
CA VAL A 43 -13.38 -3.54 15.91
C VAL A 43 -13.49 -4.90 16.60
N GLU A 44 -14.60 -5.18 17.28
CA GLU A 44 -14.86 -6.48 17.89
C GLU A 44 -14.84 -7.60 16.84
N LEU A 45 -15.59 -7.43 15.75
CA LEU A 45 -15.63 -8.40 14.66
C LEU A 45 -14.26 -8.56 13.98
N ALA A 46 -13.48 -7.48 13.85
CA ALA A 46 -12.13 -7.54 13.31
C ALA A 46 -11.19 -8.36 14.20
N ARG A 47 -11.27 -8.20 15.54
CA ARG A 47 -10.51 -9.05 16.49
C ARG A 47 -10.87 -10.52 16.35
N ILE A 48 -12.16 -10.83 16.31
CA ILE A 48 -12.63 -12.22 16.13
C ILE A 48 -12.19 -12.75 14.76
N ALA A 49 -12.32 -11.95 13.70
CA ALA A 49 -11.91 -12.31 12.35
C ALA A 49 -10.41 -12.60 12.26
N ALA A 50 -9.56 -11.81 12.91
CA ALA A 50 -8.12 -12.05 12.97
C ALA A 50 -7.81 -13.38 13.70
N TYR A 51 -8.40 -13.60 14.88
CA TYR A 51 -8.15 -14.79 15.69
C TYR A 51 -8.65 -16.07 15.04
N GLN A 52 -9.86 -16.05 14.45
CA GLN A 52 -10.54 -17.21 13.85
C GLN A 52 -10.29 -17.35 12.33
N ARG A 53 -9.47 -16.48 11.74
CA ARG A 53 -9.24 -16.42 10.28
C ARG A 53 -10.55 -16.37 9.49
N ARG A 54 -11.45 -15.43 9.85
CA ARG A 54 -12.74 -15.22 9.20
C ARG A 54 -12.69 -14.05 8.22
N HIS A 55 -13.50 -14.12 7.17
CA HIS A 55 -13.66 -13.00 6.23
C HIS A 55 -14.49 -11.88 6.85
N LEU A 56 -14.33 -10.66 6.35
CA LEU A 56 -15.03 -9.48 6.87
C LEU A 56 -15.46 -8.56 5.72
N LEU A 57 -16.75 -8.21 5.68
CA LEU A 57 -17.28 -7.19 4.79
C LEU A 57 -17.63 -5.94 5.60
N LEU A 58 -16.99 -4.82 5.26
CA LEU A 58 -17.19 -3.51 5.86
C LEU A 58 -18.03 -2.64 4.92
N VAL A 59 -19.23 -2.32 5.31
CA VAL A 59 -20.15 -1.50 4.50
C VAL A 59 -20.29 -0.12 5.14
N GLY A 60 -20.22 0.93 4.34
CA GLY A 60 -20.44 2.30 4.84
C GLY A 60 -19.86 3.37 3.93
N PRO A 61 -20.17 4.65 4.17
CA PRO A 61 -19.68 5.76 3.35
C PRO A 61 -18.13 5.88 3.40
N PRO A 62 -17.52 6.62 2.48
CA PRO A 62 -16.09 6.84 2.49
C PRO A 62 -15.63 7.63 3.73
N GLY A 63 -14.41 7.37 4.19
CA GLY A 63 -13.76 8.16 5.24
C GLY A 63 -14.14 7.84 6.68
N ILE A 64 -14.83 6.71 6.95
CA ILE A 64 -15.26 6.27 8.29
C ILE A 64 -14.38 5.16 8.90
N GLY A 65 -13.19 4.89 8.35
CA GLY A 65 -12.22 3.99 8.95
C GLY A 65 -12.17 2.56 8.39
N LYS A 66 -12.81 2.24 7.24
CA LYS A 66 -12.79 0.89 6.62
C LYS A 66 -11.38 0.34 6.43
N SER A 67 -10.52 1.08 5.75
CA SER A 67 -9.13 0.65 5.45
C SER A 67 -8.27 0.56 6.71
N MET A 68 -8.47 1.48 7.67
CA MET A 68 -7.77 1.45 8.96
C MET A 68 -8.13 0.20 9.75
N THR A 69 -9.42 -0.19 9.79
CA THR A 69 -9.88 -1.41 10.45
C THR A 69 -9.26 -2.66 9.83
N ALA A 70 -9.18 -2.71 8.49
CA ALA A 70 -8.57 -3.82 7.77
C ALA A 70 -7.05 -3.93 8.03
N GLN A 71 -6.34 -2.81 8.03
CA GLN A 71 -4.92 -2.75 8.33
C GLN A 71 -4.63 -3.14 9.79
N ALA A 72 -5.44 -2.64 10.73
CA ALA A 72 -5.32 -2.98 12.14
C ALA A 72 -5.59 -4.47 12.40
N LEU A 73 -6.57 -5.08 11.71
CA LEU A 73 -6.83 -6.53 11.76
C LEU A 73 -5.58 -7.32 11.36
N ALA A 74 -4.91 -6.93 10.28
CA ALA A 74 -3.74 -7.66 9.78
C ALA A 74 -2.58 -7.69 10.79
N LEU A 75 -2.42 -6.65 11.61
CA LEU A 75 -1.40 -6.59 12.65
C LEU A 75 -1.64 -7.53 13.83
N HIS A 76 -2.87 -8.05 13.96
CA HIS A 76 -3.22 -9.08 14.95
C HIS A 76 -3.05 -10.51 14.43
N LEU A 77 -2.67 -10.68 13.15
CA LEU A 77 -2.40 -12.01 12.63
C LEU A 77 -1.04 -12.54 13.11
N PRO A 78 -0.91 -13.87 13.25
CA PRO A 78 0.37 -14.49 13.46
C PRO A 78 1.30 -14.23 12.26
N ARG A 79 2.61 -14.24 12.51
CA ARG A 79 3.59 -14.12 11.43
C ARG A 79 3.42 -15.23 10.41
N PRO A 80 3.60 -14.95 9.10
CA PRO A 80 3.54 -15.95 8.06
C PRO A 80 4.50 -17.10 8.33
N LYS A 81 4.05 -18.33 8.04
CA LYS A 81 4.80 -19.57 8.30
C LYS A 81 5.38 -20.18 7.04
N GLN A 82 4.87 -19.78 5.86
CA GLN A 82 5.20 -20.38 4.58
C GLN A 82 5.81 -19.33 3.62
N GLU A 83 6.86 -19.75 2.92
CA GLU A 83 7.42 -19.10 1.75
C GLU A 83 7.00 -19.90 0.51
N ILE A 84 6.58 -19.20 -0.55
CA ILE A 84 6.20 -19.85 -1.81
C ILE A 84 7.30 -19.60 -2.82
N ARG A 85 7.78 -20.68 -3.42
CA ARG A 85 8.82 -20.68 -4.46
C ARG A 85 8.28 -21.24 -5.76
N VAL A 86 8.75 -20.69 -6.86
CA VAL A 86 8.56 -21.27 -8.19
C VAL A 86 9.87 -21.88 -8.62
N VAL A 87 9.87 -23.18 -8.84
CA VAL A 87 11.06 -23.99 -9.13
C VAL A 87 11.09 -24.31 -10.63
N HIS A 88 12.27 -24.25 -11.22
CA HIS A 88 12.47 -24.66 -12.61
C HIS A 88 12.09 -26.12 -12.82
N ASN A 89 11.35 -26.37 -13.88
CA ASN A 89 11.02 -27.72 -14.33
C ASN A 89 11.85 -28.04 -15.60
N PRO A 90 12.90 -28.86 -15.50
CA PRO A 90 13.76 -29.19 -16.65
C PRO A 90 13.04 -29.96 -17.75
N GLU A 91 12.04 -30.79 -17.39
CA GLU A 91 11.28 -31.59 -18.34
C GLU A 91 10.28 -30.75 -19.14
N ASN A 92 9.70 -29.73 -18.48
CA ASN A 92 8.77 -28.81 -19.13
C ASN A 92 8.97 -27.39 -18.57
N PRO A 93 9.88 -26.59 -19.14
CA PRO A 93 10.19 -25.25 -18.65
C PRO A 93 8.99 -24.29 -18.62
N GLU A 94 7.99 -24.50 -19.50
CA GLU A 94 6.75 -23.71 -19.56
C GLU A 94 5.76 -24.05 -18.42
N ARG A 95 6.05 -25.10 -17.65
CA ARG A 95 5.28 -25.55 -16.50
C ARG A 95 6.16 -25.64 -15.25
N PRO A 96 6.65 -24.49 -14.74
CA PRO A 96 7.38 -24.46 -13.48
C PRO A 96 6.54 -25.04 -12.35
N THR A 97 7.19 -25.64 -11.38
CA THR A 97 6.52 -26.25 -10.21
C THR A 97 6.50 -25.29 -9.03
N VAL A 98 5.56 -25.50 -8.11
CA VAL A 98 5.45 -24.70 -6.88
C VAL A 98 5.98 -25.51 -5.72
N GLU A 99 6.87 -24.90 -4.95
CA GLU A 99 7.35 -25.43 -3.68
C GLU A 99 6.91 -24.52 -2.54
N VAL A 100 6.41 -25.14 -1.46
CA VAL A 100 6.04 -24.43 -0.23
C VAL A 100 7.04 -24.80 0.85
N VAL A 101 7.79 -23.83 1.33
CA VAL A 101 8.86 -24.01 2.32
C VAL A 101 8.42 -23.43 3.66
N THR A 102 8.68 -24.15 4.75
CA THR A 102 8.33 -23.67 6.09
C THR A 102 9.31 -22.58 6.56
N ARG A 103 8.88 -21.77 7.54
CA ARG A 103 9.74 -20.75 8.15
C ARG A 103 11.03 -21.33 8.70
N ASP A 104 10.95 -22.46 9.36
CA ASP A 104 12.10 -23.10 10.00
C ASP A 104 13.11 -23.57 8.96
N ASP A 105 12.64 -24.15 7.84
CA ASP A 105 13.50 -24.55 6.73
C ASP A 105 14.17 -23.36 6.06
N VAL A 106 13.41 -22.25 5.83
CA VAL A 106 13.97 -21.01 5.26
C VAL A 106 15.05 -20.42 6.18
N LEU A 107 14.82 -20.43 7.48
CA LEU A 107 15.81 -19.94 8.45
C LEU A 107 17.06 -20.84 8.47
N ALA A 108 16.87 -22.17 8.45
CA ALA A 108 17.96 -23.13 8.37
C ALA A 108 18.78 -23.00 7.07
N GLU A 109 18.10 -22.75 5.93
CA GLU A 109 18.77 -22.43 4.66
C GLU A 109 19.56 -21.12 4.73
N ARG A 110 18.98 -20.07 5.32
CA ARG A 110 19.66 -18.79 5.51
C ARG A 110 20.87 -18.90 6.44
N GLU A 111 20.78 -19.71 7.50
CA GLU A 111 21.91 -19.97 8.39
C GLU A 111 23.01 -20.76 7.69
N ARG A 112 22.65 -21.80 6.93
CA ARG A 112 23.60 -22.52 6.08
C ARG A 112 24.25 -21.59 5.04
N ALA A 113 23.49 -20.70 4.43
CA ALA A 113 24.02 -19.71 3.50
C ALA A 113 24.90 -18.65 4.18
N ARG A 114 24.61 -18.29 5.46
CA ARG A 114 25.51 -17.44 6.27
C ARG A 114 26.82 -18.13 6.61
N GLY A 115 26.80 -19.44 6.84
CA GLY A 115 27.99 -20.25 7.04
C GLY A 115 28.88 -20.39 5.80
N LEU A 116 28.42 -20.04 4.60
CA LEU A 116 29.21 -19.83 3.39
C LEU A 116 29.84 -18.43 3.42
N GLU A 117 30.75 -18.23 4.37
CA GLU A 117 31.24 -16.95 4.84
C GLU A 117 32.04 -16.17 3.80
N GLY A 118 31.52 -14.96 3.49
CA GLY A 118 32.29 -13.84 2.98
C GLY A 118 32.86 -13.01 4.14
N GLU A 119 33.95 -12.30 3.89
CA GLU A 119 34.53 -11.37 4.85
C GLU A 119 33.61 -10.19 5.14
N LEU A 120 33.47 -9.80 6.42
CA LEU A 120 32.71 -8.63 6.80
C LEU A 120 33.62 -7.39 6.78
N HIS A 121 33.24 -6.40 5.99
CA HIS A 121 33.92 -5.12 5.86
C HIS A 121 33.07 -3.97 6.39
N ARG A 122 33.71 -2.94 6.94
CA ARG A 122 33.02 -1.68 7.25
C ARG A 122 32.69 -0.96 5.95
N PRO A 123 31.63 -0.16 5.91
CA PRO A 123 31.28 0.61 4.71
C PRO A 123 32.39 1.53 4.20
N GLN A 124 33.33 1.92 5.08
CA GLN A 124 34.48 2.77 4.76
C GLN A 124 35.63 2.00 4.09
N ASP A 125 35.68 0.68 4.27
CA ASP A 125 36.78 -0.19 3.80
C ASP A 125 36.48 -0.79 2.40
N VAL A 126 35.32 -0.47 1.83
CA VAL A 126 34.92 -0.91 0.50
C VAL A 126 34.97 0.23 -0.51
N PRO A 127 35.05 -0.04 -1.85
CA PRO A 127 35.03 1.00 -2.86
C PRO A 127 33.81 1.94 -2.69
N ASN A 128 34.07 3.26 -2.81
CA ASN A 128 33.04 4.27 -2.63
C ASN A 128 31.78 4.03 -3.48
N SER A 129 31.97 3.65 -4.75
CA SER A 129 30.86 3.31 -5.67
C SER A 129 29.99 2.15 -5.17
N VAL A 130 30.61 1.17 -4.52
CA VAL A 130 29.90 0.02 -3.91
C VAL A 130 29.11 0.49 -2.68
N ALA A 131 29.75 1.25 -1.78
CA ALA A 131 29.10 1.79 -0.59
C ALA A 131 27.90 2.72 -0.94
N GLU A 132 28.02 3.49 -2.02
CA GLU A 132 26.94 4.35 -2.54
C GLU A 132 25.77 3.52 -3.08
N ARG A 133 26.03 2.52 -3.89
CA ARG A 133 25.01 1.63 -4.48
C ARG A 133 24.31 0.77 -3.44
N LEU A 134 25.01 0.36 -2.40
CA LEU A 134 24.44 -0.34 -1.25
C LEU A 134 23.72 0.59 -0.27
N GLY A 135 23.83 1.93 -0.44
CA GLY A 135 23.15 2.93 0.38
C GLY A 135 23.81 3.28 1.70
N TYR A 136 25.07 2.84 1.92
CA TYR A 136 25.84 3.22 3.11
C TYR A 136 26.53 4.57 2.98
N ARG A 137 26.78 5.06 1.76
CA ARG A 137 27.46 6.34 1.51
C ARG A 137 26.55 7.26 0.70
N CYS A 138 26.49 8.54 1.06
CA CYS A 138 25.75 9.53 0.30
C CYS A 138 26.48 9.90 -1.00
N PRO A 139 25.84 9.80 -2.19
CA PRO A 139 26.50 10.12 -3.44
C PRO A 139 26.82 11.63 -3.60
N ARG A 140 26.14 12.50 -2.82
CA ARG A 140 26.32 13.95 -2.89
C ARG A 140 27.44 14.47 -1.98
N CYS A 141 27.44 14.08 -0.69
CA CYS A 141 28.36 14.63 0.31
C CYS A 141 29.36 13.62 0.85
N GLY A 142 29.25 12.33 0.49
CA GLY A 142 30.15 11.28 0.94
C GLY A 142 29.91 10.80 2.38
N PHE A 143 28.92 11.34 3.09
CA PHE A 143 28.61 10.95 4.47
C PHE A 143 28.13 9.49 4.55
N TYR A 144 28.62 8.76 5.54
CA TYR A 144 28.24 7.36 5.79
C TYR A 144 27.07 7.30 6.78
N SER A 145 26.04 6.55 6.42
CA SER A 145 24.88 6.27 7.26
C SER A 145 24.20 4.97 6.85
N LEU A 146 23.28 4.45 7.65
CA LEU A 146 22.64 3.16 7.38
C LEU A 146 21.78 3.19 6.11
N PRO A 147 21.68 2.07 5.38
CA PRO A 147 20.80 1.96 4.19
C PRO A 147 19.31 2.15 4.50
N SER A 148 18.89 1.93 5.76
CA SER A 148 17.52 2.19 6.24
C SER A 148 17.16 3.68 6.23
N GLU A 149 18.14 4.55 6.35
CA GLU A 149 17.98 6.00 6.27
C GLU A 149 17.95 6.43 4.80
N ARG A 150 16.75 6.60 4.26
CA ARG A 150 16.54 6.97 2.84
C ARG A 150 17.08 8.37 2.48
N GLN A 151 17.18 9.26 3.47
CA GLN A 151 17.76 10.60 3.32
C GLN A 151 19.08 10.69 4.07
N CYS A 152 20.04 11.41 3.51
CA CYS A 152 21.33 11.62 4.15
C CYS A 152 21.18 12.54 5.36
N PRO A 153 21.58 12.13 6.57
CA PRO A 153 21.46 12.96 7.77
C PRO A 153 22.29 14.27 7.69
N SER A 154 23.36 14.29 6.86
CA SER A 154 24.27 15.43 6.74
C SER A 154 23.78 16.48 5.74
N CYS A 155 23.22 16.09 4.59
CA CYS A 155 22.87 17.03 3.52
C CYS A 155 21.44 16.92 3.01
N GLY A 156 20.59 16.08 3.61
CA GLY A 156 19.19 15.88 3.24
C GLY A 156 18.94 15.22 1.87
N ASN A 157 20.00 14.89 1.12
CA ASN A 157 19.85 14.28 -0.19
C ASN A 157 19.31 12.85 -0.10
N VAL A 158 18.40 12.49 -1.02
CA VAL A 158 17.87 11.13 -1.10
C VAL A 158 18.94 10.18 -1.65
N LYS A 159 19.19 9.07 -0.97
CA LYS A 159 20.20 8.07 -1.34
C LYS A 159 19.70 7.12 -2.45
N GLN A 160 19.02 7.62 -3.47
CA GLN A 160 18.64 6.81 -4.63
C GLN A 160 19.76 6.86 -5.67
N VAL A 161 20.19 5.71 -6.16
CA VAL A 161 21.07 5.63 -7.34
C VAL A 161 20.15 5.66 -8.56
N LEU A 162 20.24 6.73 -9.34
CA LEU A 162 19.58 6.78 -10.65
C LEU A 162 20.19 5.71 -11.57
N PRO A 163 19.40 4.91 -12.28
CA PRO A 163 19.89 3.82 -13.13
C PRO A 163 20.80 4.27 -14.29
N ASN A 164 20.92 5.58 -14.57
CA ASN A 164 21.57 6.14 -15.76
C ASN A 164 22.61 7.22 -15.47
N ALA A 165 23.33 7.16 -14.35
CA ALA A 165 24.51 8.03 -14.22
C ALA A 165 25.63 7.47 -15.12
N PRO A 166 26.14 8.21 -16.13
CA PRO A 166 27.26 7.76 -16.94
C PRO A 166 28.49 7.61 -16.04
N THR A 167 28.98 6.38 -15.88
CA THR A 167 30.28 6.14 -15.25
C THR A 167 31.33 6.72 -16.18
N SER A 168 32.08 7.69 -15.69
CA SER A 168 33.15 8.38 -16.42
C SER A 168 34.41 7.52 -16.57
N SER A 169 34.27 6.34 -17.15
CA SER A 169 35.41 5.55 -17.63
C SER A 169 35.30 5.48 -19.16
N GLY A 170 36.24 6.14 -19.85
CA GLY A 170 36.22 6.34 -21.30
C GLY A 170 36.40 5.08 -22.17
N ASN A 171 35.76 3.97 -21.80
CA ASN A 171 35.77 2.75 -22.59
C ASN A 171 34.36 2.23 -22.79
N PRO A 172 33.72 2.51 -23.98
CA PRO A 172 32.32 2.19 -24.26
C PRO A 172 32.01 0.68 -24.29
N PHE A 173 33.03 -0.19 -24.43
CA PHE A 173 32.85 -1.63 -24.41
C PHE A 173 32.72 -2.19 -22.97
N ARG A 174 33.32 -1.54 -21.98
CA ARG A 174 33.25 -1.92 -20.57
C ARG A 174 31.87 -1.56 -19.98
N ASP A 175 31.30 -0.45 -20.45
CA ASP A 175 29.98 0.02 -20.00
C ASP A 175 28.84 -0.85 -20.56
N LEU A 176 29.02 -1.41 -21.77
CA LEU A 176 28.04 -2.30 -22.39
C LEU A 176 27.99 -3.68 -21.70
N VAL A 177 29.13 -4.24 -21.33
CA VAL A 177 29.23 -5.55 -20.63
C VAL A 177 28.83 -5.42 -19.16
N GLY A 178 29.16 -4.30 -18.51
CA GLY A 178 28.73 -3.99 -17.14
C GLY A 178 27.20 -3.85 -17.01
N GLY A 179 26.56 -3.19 -17.97
CA GLY A 179 25.10 -2.99 -17.99
C GLY A 179 24.30 -4.28 -18.22
N ILE A 180 24.85 -5.27 -18.92
CA ILE A 180 24.17 -6.54 -19.20
C ILE A 180 24.22 -7.49 -17.98
N LEU A 181 25.23 -7.38 -17.13
CA LEU A 181 25.39 -8.20 -15.92
C LEU A 181 24.64 -7.67 -14.68
N GLU A 182 24.10 -6.44 -14.76
CA GLU A 182 23.50 -5.74 -13.61
C GLU A 182 21.95 -5.83 -13.48
N VAL A 183 21.27 -6.54 -14.36
CA VAL A 183 19.77 -6.52 -14.45
C VAL A 183 19.09 -7.52 -13.49
N THR A 184 19.70 -8.01 -12.45
CA THR A 184 19.02 -9.13 -11.77
C THR A 184 18.71 -9.00 -10.29
N VAL A 185 18.81 -7.89 -9.59
CA VAL A 185 18.17 -7.81 -8.25
C VAL A 185 17.93 -6.35 -7.85
N GLY A 186 16.80 -5.80 -8.22
CA GLY A 186 16.36 -4.52 -7.69
C GLY A 186 15.18 -3.97 -8.50
N GLY A 187 14.03 -3.93 -7.89
CA GLY A 187 12.86 -3.24 -8.45
C GLY A 187 13.17 -1.77 -8.73
N ALA A 188 12.50 -1.20 -9.71
CA ALA A 188 12.68 0.17 -10.20
C ALA A 188 12.84 1.18 -9.05
N GLY A 189 14.01 1.83 -8.96
CA GLY A 189 14.25 3.00 -8.10
C GLY A 189 14.74 2.72 -6.66
N GLY A 190 15.10 1.50 -6.29
CA GLY A 190 15.58 1.14 -4.94
C GLY A 190 17.10 1.02 -4.82
N LEU A 191 17.63 1.16 -3.61
CA LEU A 191 19.01 0.83 -3.26
C LEU A 191 19.27 -0.66 -3.49
N SER A 192 20.39 -1.04 -4.12
CA SER A 192 20.76 -2.43 -4.38
C SER A 192 21.02 -3.21 -3.08
N GLU A 193 20.53 -4.43 -2.97
CA GLU A 193 20.85 -5.32 -1.85
C GLU A 193 22.22 -5.96 -2.01
N ALA A 194 22.68 -6.12 -3.26
CA ALA A 194 23.97 -6.67 -3.61
C ALA A 194 24.57 -5.93 -4.82
N VAL A 195 25.87 -5.76 -4.83
CA VAL A 195 26.65 -5.16 -5.94
C VAL A 195 27.74 -6.13 -6.35
N ARG A 196 27.75 -6.53 -7.62
CA ARG A 196 28.84 -7.34 -8.21
C ARG A 196 29.82 -6.42 -8.93
N THR A 197 31.10 -6.68 -8.75
CA THR A 197 32.19 -5.96 -9.42
C THR A 197 33.40 -6.85 -9.58
N THR A 198 34.41 -6.39 -10.30
CA THR A 198 35.71 -7.09 -10.40
C THR A 198 36.74 -6.44 -9.48
N ARG A 199 37.59 -7.25 -8.86
CA ARG A 199 38.71 -6.84 -8.04
C ARG A 199 40.01 -7.49 -8.57
N LEU A 200 41.08 -6.73 -8.62
CA LEU A 200 42.40 -7.25 -8.90
C LEU A 200 42.99 -7.83 -7.59
N LYS A 201 43.25 -9.15 -7.55
CA LYS A 201 43.93 -9.83 -6.46
C LYS A 201 45.12 -10.57 -7.05
N ASN A 202 46.32 -10.22 -6.60
CA ASN A 202 47.60 -10.83 -7.10
C ASN A 202 47.77 -10.75 -8.64
N GLY A 203 47.28 -9.68 -9.27
CA GLY A 203 47.36 -9.50 -10.73
C GLY A 203 46.33 -10.27 -11.54
N VAL A 204 45.39 -11.00 -10.91
CA VAL A 204 44.29 -11.71 -11.55
C VAL A 204 42.98 -10.97 -11.25
N GLU A 205 42.17 -10.80 -12.27
CA GLU A 205 40.82 -10.20 -12.14
C GLU A 205 39.86 -11.23 -11.55
N GLU A 206 39.33 -10.95 -10.36
CA GLU A 206 38.39 -11.79 -9.61
C GLU A 206 37.04 -11.12 -9.54
N VAL A 207 35.95 -11.86 -9.83
CA VAL A 207 34.58 -11.37 -9.64
C VAL A 207 34.21 -11.49 -8.16
N VAL A 208 33.78 -10.37 -7.56
CA VAL A 208 33.36 -10.31 -6.16
C VAL A 208 31.96 -9.72 -6.05
N ALA A 209 31.21 -10.13 -5.03
CA ALA A 209 29.92 -9.55 -4.70
C ALA A 209 29.95 -8.94 -3.30
N TYR A 210 29.41 -7.75 -3.20
CA TYR A 210 29.21 -7.04 -1.94
C TYR A 210 27.72 -7.08 -1.59
N GLU A 211 27.37 -7.57 -0.41
CA GLU A 211 26.00 -7.68 0.07
C GLU A 211 25.82 -6.92 1.38
N ARG A 212 24.63 -6.39 1.61
CA ARG A 212 24.29 -5.75 2.89
C ARG A 212 24.26 -6.79 4.01
N ALA A 213 24.91 -6.49 5.13
CA ALA A 213 24.93 -7.32 6.32
C ALA A 213 24.72 -6.46 7.58
N GLY A 214 23.52 -5.86 7.70
CA GLY A 214 23.19 -4.93 8.80
C GLY A 214 23.99 -3.63 8.71
N GLU A 215 24.88 -3.36 9.66
CA GLU A 215 25.79 -2.20 9.66
C GLU A 215 27.07 -2.43 8.84
N MET A 216 27.33 -3.67 8.44
CA MET A 216 28.52 -4.09 7.71
C MET A 216 28.18 -4.46 6.26
N ILE A 217 29.21 -4.61 5.44
CA ILE A 217 29.11 -5.08 4.07
C ILE A 217 29.83 -6.43 4.00
N LYS A 218 29.15 -7.44 3.48
CA LYS A 218 29.69 -8.78 3.28
C LYS A 218 30.31 -8.88 1.90
N LEU A 219 31.59 -9.23 1.82
CA LEU A 219 32.32 -9.49 0.59
C LEU A 219 32.33 -11.00 0.32
N LEU A 220 31.78 -11.40 -0.81
CA LEU A 220 31.87 -12.78 -1.33
C LEU A 220 32.90 -12.83 -2.45
N ASP A 221 33.94 -13.61 -2.25
CA ASP A 221 34.94 -13.88 -3.26
C ASP A 221 34.46 -14.90 -4.30
N GLN A 222 35.23 -15.10 -5.35
CA GLN A 222 34.87 -16.01 -6.44
C GLN A 222 34.59 -17.44 -5.97
N PRO A 223 35.42 -18.07 -5.08
CA PRO A 223 35.13 -19.40 -4.54
C PRO A 223 33.82 -19.48 -3.75
N ALA A 224 33.48 -18.45 -2.99
CA ALA A 224 32.21 -18.39 -2.25
C ALA A 224 31.01 -18.24 -3.21
N LEU A 225 31.15 -17.44 -4.26
CA LEU A 225 30.16 -17.29 -5.32
C LEU A 225 29.95 -18.59 -6.12
N GLU A 226 31.01 -19.34 -6.41
CA GLU A 226 30.92 -20.62 -7.09
C GLU A 226 30.23 -21.68 -6.23
N ARG A 227 30.58 -21.79 -4.94
CA ARG A 227 29.87 -22.67 -3.98
C ARG A 227 28.41 -22.31 -3.86
N ARG A 228 28.07 -21.01 -3.79
CA ARG A 228 26.70 -20.55 -3.78
C ARG A 228 25.96 -20.89 -5.07
N ARG A 229 26.64 -20.79 -6.22
CA ARG A 229 26.09 -21.20 -7.53
C ARG A 229 25.86 -22.71 -7.63
N GLN A 230 26.76 -23.52 -7.06
CA GLN A 230 26.59 -24.98 -7.05
C GLN A 230 25.36 -25.38 -6.22
N LEU A 231 25.16 -24.76 -5.05
CA LEU A 231 23.96 -24.97 -4.23
C LEU A 231 22.66 -24.48 -4.91
N GLN A 232 22.74 -23.43 -5.74
CA GLN A 232 21.60 -22.95 -6.52
C GLN A 232 21.38 -23.74 -7.83
N ARG A 233 22.39 -24.46 -8.35
CA ARG A 233 22.29 -25.20 -9.61
C ARG A 233 21.49 -26.49 -9.53
N GLU A 234 21.41 -27.11 -8.36
CA GLU A 234 20.68 -28.37 -8.22
C GLU A 234 19.15 -28.17 -8.41
N THR A 235 18.61 -27.04 -7.96
CA THR A 235 17.19 -26.68 -8.17
C THR A 235 17.02 -25.15 -8.25
N PRO A 236 17.19 -24.54 -9.43
CA PRO A 236 17.02 -23.11 -9.55
C PRO A 236 15.55 -22.71 -9.29
N TYR A 237 15.35 -21.78 -8.39
CA TYR A 237 14.02 -21.30 -7.99
C TYR A 237 13.98 -19.79 -7.85
N LYS A 238 12.75 -19.23 -7.91
CA LYS A 238 12.45 -17.86 -7.57
C LYS A 238 11.52 -17.82 -6.37
N VAL A 239 11.84 -16.99 -5.38
CA VAL A 239 10.91 -16.72 -4.28
C VAL A 239 9.77 -15.83 -4.81
N LEU A 240 8.58 -16.39 -4.83
CA LEU A 240 7.36 -15.72 -5.27
C LEU A 240 6.74 -14.92 -4.13
N VAL A 241 6.60 -15.54 -2.96
CA VAL A 241 6.02 -14.92 -1.76
C VAL A 241 6.98 -15.11 -0.60
N LYS A 242 7.60 -14.03 -0.14
CA LYS A 242 8.64 -14.03 0.90
C LYS A 242 8.08 -14.38 2.27
N ILE A 243 8.88 -15.04 3.11
CA ILE A 243 8.52 -15.36 4.51
C ILE A 243 8.35 -14.11 5.38
N ASP A 244 9.19 -13.08 5.15
CA ASP A 244 9.23 -11.83 5.92
C ASP A 244 8.43 -10.71 5.21
N ARG A 245 7.23 -11.06 4.73
CA ARG A 245 6.32 -10.12 4.08
C ARG A 245 5.42 -9.38 5.07
N ASN A 246 4.89 -8.24 4.66
CA ASN A 246 3.76 -7.63 5.34
C ASN A 246 2.52 -8.51 5.11
N PRO A 247 1.82 -8.95 6.15
CA PRO A 247 0.61 -9.77 6.00
C PRO A 247 -0.59 -9.00 5.46
N PHE A 248 -0.49 -7.69 5.24
CA PHE A 248 -1.55 -6.84 4.69
C PHE A 248 -1.25 -6.47 3.25
N VAL A 249 -2.09 -6.94 2.34
CA VAL A 249 -2.05 -6.61 0.92
C VAL A 249 -3.32 -5.86 0.56
N MET A 250 -3.17 -4.64 0.06
CA MET A 250 -4.28 -3.80 -0.39
C MET A 250 -4.37 -3.85 -1.91
N SER A 251 -5.59 -4.08 -2.41
CA SER A 251 -5.92 -4.06 -3.83
C SER A 251 -7.09 -3.09 -4.05
N THR A 252 -6.84 -2.00 -4.74
CA THR A 252 -7.83 -0.97 -5.04
C THR A 252 -7.87 -0.76 -6.55
N GLY A 253 -9.01 -1.05 -7.19
CA GLY A 253 -9.16 -0.91 -8.64
C GLY A 253 -8.19 -1.77 -9.45
N ALA A 254 -7.72 -2.89 -8.89
CA ALA A 254 -6.69 -3.72 -9.49
C ALA A 254 -7.09 -4.24 -10.87
N SER A 255 -6.13 -4.21 -11.78
CA SER A 255 -6.20 -4.93 -13.03
C SER A 255 -6.19 -6.45 -12.78
N GLU A 256 -6.60 -7.22 -13.78
CA GLU A 256 -6.57 -8.68 -13.68
C GLU A 256 -5.15 -9.20 -13.37
N THR A 257 -4.11 -8.59 -13.95
CA THR A 257 -2.72 -8.96 -13.74
C THR A 257 -2.23 -8.63 -12.33
N GLU A 258 -2.63 -7.48 -11.77
CA GLU A 258 -2.30 -7.14 -10.38
C GLU A 258 -2.98 -8.06 -9.37
N LEU A 259 -4.24 -8.45 -9.65
CA LEU A 259 -4.99 -9.31 -8.75
C LEU A 259 -4.51 -10.76 -8.80
N LEU A 260 -4.33 -11.32 -9.99
CA LEU A 260 -4.12 -12.74 -10.24
C LEU A 260 -2.68 -13.12 -10.60
N GLY A 261 -1.81 -12.13 -10.77
CA GLY A 261 -0.44 -12.35 -11.23
C GLY A 261 -0.32 -12.53 -12.74
N ASP A 262 0.91 -12.54 -13.19
CA ASP A 262 1.27 -12.64 -14.62
C ASP A 262 2.64 -13.28 -14.80
N VAL A 263 3.01 -13.54 -16.04
CA VAL A 263 4.36 -13.94 -16.43
C VAL A 263 4.91 -12.90 -17.40
N ARG A 264 5.99 -12.23 -17.03
CA ARG A 264 6.61 -11.19 -17.86
C ARG A 264 6.94 -11.73 -19.25
N HIS A 265 6.66 -10.93 -20.25
CA HIS A 265 7.07 -11.22 -21.62
C HIS A 265 8.60 -11.17 -21.72
N ASP A 266 9.16 -12.17 -22.43
CA ASP A 266 10.58 -12.19 -22.78
C ASP A 266 10.74 -11.77 -24.24
N PRO A 267 11.25 -10.56 -24.53
CA PRO A 267 11.44 -10.07 -25.89
C PRO A 267 12.48 -10.88 -26.68
N TYR A 268 13.33 -11.64 -25.98
CA TYR A 268 14.39 -12.44 -26.61
C TYR A 268 14.00 -13.90 -26.87
N GLY A 269 12.72 -14.26 -26.63
CA GLY A 269 12.11 -15.50 -27.13
C GLY A 269 12.81 -16.79 -26.73
N GLY A 270 13.37 -16.87 -25.53
CA GLY A 270 14.06 -18.08 -25.08
C GLY A 270 15.47 -18.27 -25.64
N HIS A 271 16.12 -17.19 -26.12
CA HIS A 271 17.52 -17.24 -26.53
C HIS A 271 18.39 -17.75 -25.38
N PRO A 272 19.23 -18.82 -25.57
CA PRO A 272 19.91 -19.51 -24.46
C PRO A 272 20.83 -18.63 -23.61
N GLN A 273 21.33 -17.51 -24.14
CA GLN A 273 22.25 -16.60 -23.47
C GLN A 273 21.62 -15.26 -23.07
N LEU A 274 20.54 -14.83 -23.72
CA LEU A 274 19.90 -13.53 -23.53
C LEU A 274 18.49 -13.64 -22.94
N GLY A 275 17.82 -14.77 -23.14
CA GLY A 275 16.49 -15.03 -22.61
C GLY A 275 16.49 -15.36 -21.12
N SER A 276 15.38 -15.06 -20.45
CA SER A 276 15.16 -15.44 -19.06
C SER A 276 14.32 -16.72 -18.97
N LEU A 277 14.66 -17.58 -18.01
CA LEU A 277 13.92 -18.83 -17.81
C LEU A 277 12.48 -18.54 -17.35
N PRO A 278 11.49 -19.36 -17.78
CA PRO A 278 10.07 -19.12 -17.47
C PRO A 278 9.77 -18.91 -15.99
N TYR A 279 10.37 -19.70 -15.07
CA TYR A 279 10.17 -19.58 -13.63
C TYR A 279 10.58 -18.21 -13.07
N ASP A 280 11.60 -17.56 -13.67
CA ASP A 280 12.09 -16.26 -13.20
C ASP A 280 11.22 -15.09 -13.64
N ARG A 281 10.40 -15.29 -14.66
CA ARG A 281 9.48 -14.28 -15.20
C ARG A 281 8.15 -14.17 -14.45
N VAL A 282 7.86 -15.12 -13.56
CA VAL A 282 6.58 -15.18 -12.82
C VAL A 282 6.44 -14.02 -11.85
N ILE A 283 5.28 -13.37 -11.83
CA ILE A 283 4.93 -12.30 -10.91
C ILE A 283 3.69 -12.74 -10.11
N PRO A 284 3.74 -12.71 -8.77
CA PRO A 284 2.56 -13.00 -7.96
C PRO A 284 1.51 -11.92 -8.13
N GLY A 285 0.24 -12.29 -8.04
CA GLY A 285 -0.84 -11.33 -7.86
C GLY A 285 -1.16 -11.10 -6.39
N ALA A 286 -1.96 -10.07 -6.10
CA ALA A 286 -2.36 -9.69 -4.75
C ALA A 286 -2.95 -10.87 -3.94
N ILE A 287 -3.70 -11.78 -4.59
CA ILE A 287 -4.23 -12.99 -3.95
C ILE A 287 -3.13 -13.93 -3.43
N HIS A 288 -1.98 -14.00 -4.13
CA HIS A 288 -0.86 -14.84 -3.75
C HIS A 288 -0.01 -14.16 -2.67
N GLU A 289 0.26 -12.86 -2.83
CA GLU A 289 1.01 -12.06 -1.85
C GLU A 289 0.31 -12.03 -0.49
N ALA A 290 -1.04 -12.05 -0.48
CA ALA A 290 -1.85 -12.11 0.72
C ALA A 290 -1.90 -13.48 1.39
N HIS A 291 -1.20 -14.50 0.87
CA HIS A 291 -1.17 -15.83 1.46
C HIS A 291 -0.83 -15.79 2.96
N GLU A 292 -1.60 -16.50 3.81
CA GLU A 292 -1.56 -16.47 5.28
C GLU A 292 -1.81 -15.08 5.93
N GLY A 293 -2.14 -14.07 5.12
CA GLY A 293 -2.40 -12.70 5.54
C GLY A 293 -3.81 -12.23 5.25
N VAL A 294 -3.93 -10.91 5.02
CA VAL A 294 -5.17 -10.21 4.67
C VAL A 294 -5.07 -9.70 3.24
N LEU A 295 -6.04 -10.06 2.42
CA LEU A 295 -6.35 -9.38 1.18
C LEU A 295 -7.43 -8.33 1.47
N PHE A 296 -7.05 -7.06 1.48
CA PHE A 296 -8.00 -5.97 1.60
C PHE A 296 -8.38 -5.45 0.22
N ILE A 297 -9.68 -5.49 -0.08
CA ILE A 297 -10.23 -4.95 -1.34
C ILE A 297 -11.12 -3.78 -0.99
N ASP A 298 -10.64 -2.58 -1.28
CA ASP A 298 -11.49 -1.40 -1.23
C ASP A 298 -12.35 -1.34 -2.49
N GLU A 299 -13.61 -0.96 -2.31
CA GLU A 299 -14.60 -0.90 -3.40
C GLU A 299 -14.76 -2.24 -4.17
N LEU A 300 -14.90 -3.35 -3.44
CA LEU A 300 -15.10 -4.68 -4.00
C LEU A 300 -16.07 -4.76 -5.19
N PRO A 301 -17.21 -4.05 -5.21
CA PRO A 301 -18.15 -4.04 -6.35
C PRO A 301 -17.53 -3.59 -7.67
N HIS A 302 -16.52 -2.70 -7.63
CA HIS A 302 -15.87 -2.15 -8.82
C HIS A 302 -14.97 -3.14 -9.55
N LEU A 303 -14.60 -4.25 -8.92
CA LEU A 303 -13.88 -5.34 -9.58
C LEU A 303 -14.74 -6.09 -10.63
N GLY A 304 -16.05 -5.87 -10.66
CA GLY A 304 -16.94 -6.47 -11.65
C GLY A 304 -16.74 -7.99 -11.81
N PRO A 305 -16.40 -8.47 -13.02
CA PRO A 305 -16.21 -9.90 -13.29
C PRO A 305 -15.07 -10.56 -12.50
N LEU A 306 -14.07 -9.79 -12.05
CA LEU A 306 -12.91 -10.32 -11.32
C LEU A 306 -13.29 -10.91 -9.95
N GLN A 307 -14.45 -10.51 -9.40
CA GLN A 307 -15.00 -11.09 -8.17
C GLN A 307 -15.12 -12.63 -8.23
N ARG A 308 -15.32 -13.23 -9.42
CA ARG A 308 -15.37 -14.69 -9.59
C ARG A 308 -14.04 -15.36 -9.26
N PHE A 309 -12.94 -14.73 -9.64
CA PHE A 309 -11.61 -15.27 -9.36
C PHE A 309 -11.28 -15.22 -7.86
N ILE A 310 -11.73 -14.15 -7.18
CA ILE A 310 -11.62 -14.07 -5.72
C ILE A 310 -12.40 -15.21 -5.06
N LEU A 311 -13.63 -15.45 -5.52
CA LEU A 311 -14.46 -16.56 -5.01
C LEU A 311 -13.75 -17.91 -5.20
N THR A 312 -13.19 -18.18 -6.39
CA THR A 312 -12.44 -19.40 -6.67
C THR A 312 -11.21 -19.50 -5.76
N ALA A 313 -10.43 -18.44 -5.62
CA ALA A 313 -9.27 -18.42 -4.75
C ALA A 313 -9.62 -18.68 -3.27
N MET A 314 -10.73 -18.13 -2.78
CA MET A 314 -11.24 -18.40 -1.43
C MET A 314 -11.72 -19.85 -1.22
N GLN A 315 -12.23 -20.47 -2.27
CA GLN A 315 -12.74 -21.85 -2.20
C GLN A 315 -11.60 -22.86 -2.25
N GLU A 316 -10.73 -22.72 -3.25
CA GLU A 316 -9.64 -23.66 -3.52
C GLU A 316 -8.38 -23.39 -2.68
N ARG A 317 -8.23 -22.18 -2.12
CA ARG A 317 -7.03 -21.69 -1.43
C ARG A 317 -5.76 -21.80 -2.28
N ARG A 318 -5.94 -21.96 -3.57
CA ARG A 318 -4.91 -22.03 -4.62
C ARG A 318 -5.43 -21.36 -5.87
N PHE A 319 -4.56 -20.69 -6.59
CA PHE A 319 -4.94 -20.09 -7.86
C PHE A 319 -3.77 -20.16 -8.84
N PRO A 320 -3.98 -20.50 -10.13
CA PRO A 320 -2.90 -20.57 -11.10
C PRO A 320 -2.44 -19.17 -11.52
N ILE A 321 -1.14 -19.03 -11.81
CA ILE A 321 -0.59 -17.87 -12.51
C ILE A 321 -0.32 -18.27 -13.95
N SER A 322 -0.83 -17.50 -14.91
CA SER A 322 -0.61 -17.74 -16.35
C SER A 322 -0.26 -16.45 -17.07
N GLY A 323 0.68 -16.53 -17.98
CA GLY A 323 1.03 -15.42 -18.87
C GLY A 323 -0.15 -15.04 -19.76
N ARG A 324 -0.42 -13.74 -19.88
CA ARG A 324 -1.61 -13.18 -20.54
C ARG A 324 -1.28 -12.33 -21.74
N ASN A 325 -0.05 -12.39 -22.24
CA ASN A 325 0.32 -11.63 -23.41
C ASN A 325 -0.24 -12.29 -24.69
N PRO A 326 -1.24 -11.68 -25.36
CA PRO A 326 -1.86 -12.23 -26.57
C PRO A 326 -0.91 -12.22 -27.79
N GLN A 327 0.21 -11.50 -27.72
CA GLN A 327 1.16 -11.39 -28.83
C GLN A 327 2.26 -12.47 -28.80
N SER A 328 2.39 -13.24 -27.71
CA SER A 328 3.29 -14.39 -27.69
C SER A 328 2.61 -15.59 -28.32
N GLY A 329 2.82 -15.80 -29.61
CA GLY A 329 2.36 -16.98 -30.35
C GLY A 329 3.06 -18.29 -29.97
N GLY A 330 3.59 -18.40 -28.77
CA GLY A 330 4.28 -19.56 -28.21
C GLY A 330 3.62 -20.06 -26.92
N ALA A 331 4.11 -21.17 -26.41
CA ALA A 331 3.57 -21.85 -25.23
C ALA A 331 3.31 -20.90 -24.05
N SER A 332 2.08 -20.88 -23.59
CA SER A 332 1.66 -20.08 -22.43
C SER A 332 2.28 -20.66 -21.17
N VAL A 333 3.22 -19.94 -20.58
CA VAL A 333 3.77 -20.29 -19.26
C VAL A 333 2.63 -20.26 -18.24
N ARG A 334 2.49 -21.36 -17.53
CA ARG A 334 1.47 -21.48 -16.49
C ARG A 334 2.01 -22.21 -15.27
N ILE A 335 1.74 -21.64 -14.12
CA ILE A 335 2.05 -22.22 -12.83
C ILE A 335 0.74 -22.63 -12.18
N ASP A 336 0.55 -23.92 -11.98
CA ASP A 336 -0.67 -24.46 -11.40
C ASP A 336 -0.61 -24.45 -9.87
N ALA A 337 -1.77 -24.34 -9.23
CA ALA A 337 -1.99 -24.54 -7.81
C ALA A 337 -1.11 -23.69 -6.87
N VAL A 338 -0.82 -22.42 -7.23
CA VAL A 338 -0.09 -21.50 -6.35
C VAL A 338 -0.93 -21.20 -5.11
N PRO A 339 -0.41 -21.41 -3.88
CA PRO A 339 -1.15 -21.15 -2.66
C PRO A 339 -1.61 -19.71 -2.50
N CYS A 340 -2.85 -19.51 -2.05
CA CYS A 340 -3.45 -18.19 -1.80
C CYS A 340 -4.50 -18.24 -0.67
N ASP A 341 -4.14 -18.84 0.48
CA ASP A 341 -5.01 -18.90 1.66
C ASP A 341 -4.97 -17.56 2.43
N PHE A 342 -5.89 -16.67 2.14
CA PHE A 342 -5.98 -15.32 2.72
C PHE A 342 -7.30 -15.10 3.46
N ILE A 343 -7.31 -14.14 4.38
CA ILE A 343 -8.52 -13.55 4.93
C ILE A 343 -8.94 -12.44 3.98
N LEU A 344 -10.14 -12.55 3.39
CA LEU A 344 -10.71 -11.43 2.64
C LEU A 344 -11.32 -10.42 3.59
N VAL A 345 -10.81 -9.19 3.58
CA VAL A 345 -11.47 -8.03 4.15
C VAL A 345 -11.90 -7.15 2.99
N ALA A 346 -13.20 -7.08 2.76
CA ALA A 346 -13.77 -6.31 1.67
C ALA A 346 -14.46 -5.06 2.18
N ALA A 347 -14.40 -3.98 1.42
CA ALA A 347 -15.09 -2.75 1.71
C ALA A 347 -15.96 -2.31 0.53
N CYS A 348 -17.11 -1.70 0.82
CA CYS A 348 -17.94 -1.05 -0.19
C CYS A 348 -18.80 0.06 0.41
N ASN A 349 -19.38 0.88 -0.46
CA ASN A 349 -20.40 1.85 -0.07
C ASN A 349 -21.78 1.20 -0.01
N ILE A 350 -22.70 1.77 0.74
CA ILE A 350 -24.05 1.23 0.95
C ILE A 350 -24.78 1.01 -0.38
N GLN A 351 -24.69 1.96 -1.29
CA GLN A 351 -25.35 1.91 -2.61
C GLN A 351 -24.82 0.80 -3.52
N ASP A 352 -23.58 0.34 -3.30
CA ASP A 352 -22.92 -0.63 -4.16
C ASP A 352 -23.02 -2.07 -3.66
N VAL A 353 -23.60 -2.30 -2.48
CA VAL A 353 -23.76 -3.66 -1.89
C VAL A 353 -24.46 -4.62 -2.85
N GLY A 354 -25.45 -4.15 -3.61
CA GLY A 354 -26.17 -4.96 -4.60
C GLY A 354 -25.34 -5.40 -5.81
N ARG A 355 -24.17 -4.81 -6.02
CA ARG A 355 -23.24 -5.16 -7.12
C ARG A 355 -22.23 -6.23 -6.73
N ILE A 356 -22.19 -6.64 -5.46
CA ILE A 356 -21.36 -7.78 -5.03
C ILE A 356 -22.01 -9.05 -5.57
N LEU A 357 -21.21 -9.90 -6.22
CA LEU A 357 -21.70 -11.18 -6.72
C LEU A 357 -22.31 -12.02 -5.57
N ALA A 358 -23.55 -12.46 -5.75
CA ALA A 358 -24.29 -13.18 -4.73
C ALA A 358 -23.54 -14.41 -4.17
N PRO A 359 -22.87 -15.26 -4.99
CA PRO A 359 -22.06 -16.36 -4.47
C PRO A 359 -20.87 -15.90 -3.61
N LEU A 360 -20.20 -14.80 -3.98
CA LEU A 360 -19.09 -14.26 -3.21
C LEU A 360 -19.58 -13.70 -1.87
N ARG A 361 -20.67 -12.95 -1.88
CA ARG A 361 -21.27 -12.43 -0.66
C ARG A 361 -21.73 -13.54 0.28
N SER A 362 -22.38 -14.57 -0.28
CA SER A 362 -22.77 -15.77 0.49
C SER A 362 -21.57 -16.46 1.12
N ARG A 363 -20.43 -16.51 0.41
CA ARG A 363 -19.19 -17.08 0.95
C ARG A 363 -18.60 -16.24 2.07
N ILE A 364 -18.63 -14.92 1.94
CA ILE A 364 -18.18 -14.01 3.01
C ILE A 364 -19.06 -14.17 4.24
N ALA A 365 -20.38 -14.11 4.08
CA ALA A 365 -21.33 -14.23 5.19
C ALA A 365 -21.31 -15.62 5.86
N GLY A 366 -21.18 -16.70 5.08
CA GLY A 366 -21.12 -18.07 5.60
C GLY A 366 -19.79 -18.40 6.29
N GLY A 367 -18.69 -17.76 5.90
CA GLY A 367 -17.34 -17.97 6.45
C GLY A 367 -16.83 -16.85 7.34
N GLY A 368 -17.60 -15.79 7.58
CA GLY A 368 -17.16 -14.59 8.28
C GLY A 368 -18.28 -13.69 8.73
N TYR A 369 -18.07 -12.37 8.59
CA TYR A 369 -18.97 -11.35 9.11
C TYR A 369 -19.22 -10.26 8.09
N GLU A 370 -20.45 -9.71 8.13
CA GLU A 370 -20.80 -8.45 7.47
C GLU A 370 -21.16 -7.43 8.54
N THR A 371 -20.66 -6.20 8.41
CA THR A 371 -21.01 -5.12 9.33
C THR A 371 -21.21 -3.80 8.60
N LEU A 372 -22.28 -3.11 9.00
CA LEU A 372 -22.50 -1.71 8.64
C LEU A 372 -21.73 -0.85 9.62
N LEU A 373 -20.94 0.08 9.10
CA LEU A 373 -20.16 1.02 9.90
C LEU A 373 -21.04 2.23 10.28
N GLU A 374 -20.84 2.72 11.50
CA GLU A 374 -21.55 3.88 12.02
C GLU A 374 -21.04 5.17 11.36
N THR A 375 -21.97 6.10 11.05
CA THR A 375 -21.63 7.42 10.51
C THR A 375 -21.51 8.49 11.60
N ALA A 376 -22.08 8.22 12.75
CA ALA A 376 -22.01 9.08 13.92
C ALA A 376 -22.04 8.25 15.21
N MET A 377 -21.57 8.81 16.31
CA MET A 377 -21.63 8.23 17.64
C MET A 377 -22.33 9.19 18.63
N PRO A 378 -23.01 8.71 19.69
CA PRO A 378 -23.63 9.57 20.68
C PRO A 378 -22.65 10.57 21.30
N ASP A 379 -23.08 11.80 21.54
CA ASP A 379 -22.26 12.82 22.20
C ASP A 379 -22.18 12.57 23.70
N THR A 380 -21.31 11.67 24.08
CA THR A 380 -20.98 11.35 25.48
C THR A 380 -19.54 11.77 25.78
N GLU A 381 -19.21 11.93 27.04
CA GLU A 381 -17.84 12.27 27.42
C GLU A 381 -16.82 11.20 26.95
N ALA A 382 -17.18 9.93 27.05
CA ALA A 382 -16.34 8.83 26.55
C ALA A 382 -16.07 8.94 25.03
N ASN A 383 -17.08 9.30 24.24
CA ASN A 383 -16.94 9.47 22.80
C ASN A 383 -16.22 10.78 22.42
N ARG A 384 -16.38 11.86 23.22
CA ARG A 384 -15.55 13.05 23.06
C ARG A 384 -14.06 12.73 23.29
N ARG A 385 -13.72 11.95 24.32
CA ARG A 385 -12.33 11.46 24.54
C ARG A 385 -11.78 10.69 23.32
N LYS A 386 -12.61 9.86 22.67
CA LYS A 386 -12.22 9.18 21.42
C LYS A 386 -11.91 10.19 20.30
N LEU A 387 -12.64 11.31 20.18
CA LEU A 387 -12.31 12.36 19.21
C LEU A 387 -11.02 13.11 19.58
N LEU A 388 -10.75 13.35 20.87
CA LEU A 388 -9.46 13.92 21.30
C LEU A 388 -8.31 13.00 20.94
N GLN A 389 -8.47 11.69 21.16
CA GLN A 389 -7.51 10.68 20.70
C GLN A 389 -7.30 10.74 19.19
N PHE A 390 -8.38 10.87 18.40
CA PHE A 390 -8.28 11.05 16.95
C PHE A 390 -7.46 12.28 16.58
N CYS A 391 -7.70 13.44 17.21
CA CYS A 391 -6.91 14.65 16.95
C CYS A 391 -5.42 14.43 17.23
N ALA A 392 -5.09 13.81 18.37
CA ALA A 392 -3.71 13.50 18.71
C ALA A 392 -3.05 12.54 17.70
N GLN A 393 -3.79 11.53 17.23
CA GLN A 393 -3.32 10.58 16.21
C GLN A 393 -3.05 11.28 14.88
N GLU A 394 -3.97 12.13 14.39
CA GLU A 394 -3.82 12.85 13.12
C GLU A 394 -2.62 13.79 13.15
N ILE A 395 -2.43 14.53 14.25
CA ILE A 395 -1.28 15.42 14.43
C ILE A 395 0.03 14.63 14.48
N ALA A 396 0.05 13.50 15.22
CA ALA A 396 1.23 12.65 15.30
C ALA A 396 1.59 11.99 13.96
N VAL A 397 0.60 11.64 13.14
CA VAL A 397 0.80 11.06 11.79
C VAL A 397 1.29 12.11 10.80
N ASP A 398 0.75 13.32 10.85
CA ASP A 398 1.17 14.42 9.97
C ASP A 398 2.60 14.88 10.30
N GLY A 399 2.92 15.08 11.58
CA GLY A 399 4.25 15.42 12.10
C GLY A 399 4.79 16.80 11.69
N ARG A 400 4.02 17.62 10.95
CA ARG A 400 4.40 18.96 10.46
C ARG A 400 3.59 20.08 11.09
N ILE A 401 2.40 19.75 11.58
CA ILE A 401 1.48 20.71 12.20
C ILE A 401 1.68 20.74 13.72
N PRO A 402 1.48 21.90 14.38
CA PRO A 402 1.61 21.99 15.83
C PRO A 402 0.48 21.26 16.58
N PRO A 403 0.65 20.99 17.88
CA PRO A 403 -0.40 20.43 18.73
C PRO A 403 -1.62 21.34 18.79
N ALA A 404 -2.81 20.77 19.03
CA ALA A 404 -4.03 21.56 19.19
C ALA A 404 -4.26 21.95 20.64
N SER A 405 -4.60 23.22 20.88
CA SER A 405 -4.99 23.75 22.18
C SER A 405 -6.37 23.24 22.59
N ARG A 406 -6.69 23.32 23.88
CA ARG A 406 -8.02 22.97 24.39
C ARG A 406 -9.13 23.73 23.66
N GLY A 407 -8.97 25.04 23.41
CA GLY A 407 -9.96 25.84 22.70
C GLY A 407 -10.20 25.36 21.27
N ALA A 408 -9.16 24.89 20.55
CA ALA A 408 -9.31 24.28 19.26
C ALA A 408 -10.07 22.94 19.34
N LEU A 409 -9.81 22.12 20.35
CA LEU A 409 -10.50 20.84 20.55
C LEU A 409 -12.00 21.03 20.87
N GLU A 410 -12.36 22.07 21.65
CA GLU A 410 -13.75 22.44 21.91
C GLU A 410 -14.49 22.82 20.64
N GLU A 411 -13.86 23.61 19.78
CA GLU A 411 -14.40 23.98 18.46
C GLU A 411 -14.49 22.77 17.54
N PHE A 412 -13.51 21.86 17.57
CA PHE A 412 -13.52 20.62 16.78
C PHE A 412 -14.70 19.73 17.16
N ILE A 413 -14.99 19.55 18.43
CA ILE A 413 -16.16 18.81 18.93
C ILE A 413 -17.46 19.50 18.49
N THR A 414 -17.50 20.83 18.54
CA THR A 414 -18.67 21.61 18.08
C THR A 414 -18.93 21.41 16.60
N GLU A 415 -17.88 21.42 15.77
CA GLU A 415 -18.02 21.13 14.34
C GLU A 415 -18.42 19.67 14.10
N ALA A 416 -17.92 18.72 14.89
CA ALA A 416 -18.31 17.32 14.80
C ALA A 416 -19.81 17.12 15.06
N ARG A 417 -20.40 17.84 16.04
CA ARG A 417 -21.84 17.85 16.29
C ARG A 417 -22.61 18.43 15.11
N ARG A 418 -22.16 19.60 14.63
CA ARG A 418 -22.81 20.29 13.51
C ARG A 418 -22.85 19.41 12.25
N ARG A 419 -21.77 18.67 11.98
CA ARG A 419 -21.73 17.75 10.83
C ARG A 419 -22.60 16.51 11.04
N ALA A 420 -22.66 15.93 12.23
CA ALA A 420 -23.55 14.81 12.52
C ALA A 420 -25.03 15.19 12.29
N GLU A 421 -25.46 16.38 12.73
CA GLU A 421 -26.81 16.85 12.49
C GLU A 421 -27.08 17.18 11.00
N ARG A 422 -26.13 17.86 10.33
CA ARG A 422 -26.30 18.30 8.94
C ARG A 422 -26.22 17.16 7.93
N MET A 423 -25.27 16.21 8.10
CA MET A 423 -24.99 15.18 7.09
C MET A 423 -25.69 13.85 7.38
N ASP A 424 -25.84 13.50 8.65
CA ASP A 424 -26.39 12.22 9.09
C ASP A 424 -27.78 12.36 9.74
N GLY A 425 -28.27 13.60 9.92
CA GLY A 425 -29.57 13.89 10.55
C GLY A 425 -29.63 13.54 12.04
N GLN A 426 -28.48 13.29 12.67
CA GLN A 426 -28.40 12.82 14.05
C GLN A 426 -28.11 13.99 15.01
N ARG A 427 -29.09 14.30 15.89
CA ARG A 427 -28.91 15.28 16.97
C ARG A 427 -28.23 14.65 18.16
N ASN A 428 -27.51 15.44 18.93
CA ASN A 428 -26.74 14.99 20.10
C ASN A 428 -25.74 13.86 19.77
N ALA A 429 -25.14 13.94 18.58
CA ALA A 429 -24.18 12.97 18.08
C ALA A 429 -22.91 13.67 17.56
N LEU A 430 -21.84 12.91 17.42
CA LEU A 430 -20.55 13.32 16.86
C LEU A 430 -20.32 12.54 15.58
N THR A 431 -19.96 13.24 14.50
CA THR A 431 -19.72 12.58 13.20
C THR A 431 -18.51 11.64 13.25
N LEU A 432 -18.60 10.52 12.54
CA LEU A 432 -17.50 9.59 12.28
C LEU A 432 -16.92 9.71 10.86
N ARG A 433 -17.25 10.78 10.14
CA ARG A 433 -16.61 11.13 8.85
C ARG A 433 -15.21 11.69 9.09
N LEU A 434 -14.38 10.85 9.66
CA LEU A 434 -13.08 11.24 10.22
C LEU A 434 -12.09 11.72 9.17
N ARG A 435 -12.18 11.28 7.91
CA ARG A 435 -11.34 11.79 6.82
C ARG A 435 -11.54 13.29 6.60
N GLU A 436 -12.79 13.75 6.63
CA GLU A 436 -13.11 15.18 6.48
C GLU A 436 -12.70 15.98 7.71
N MET A 437 -12.93 15.41 8.90
CA MET A 437 -12.54 16.02 10.17
C MET A 437 -11.00 16.13 10.29
N GLY A 438 -10.27 15.11 9.89
CA GLY A 438 -8.80 15.15 9.82
C GLY A 438 -8.28 16.18 8.81
N GLY A 439 -8.96 16.29 7.63
CA GLY A 439 -8.65 17.34 6.65
C GLY A 439 -8.81 18.75 7.25
N LEU A 440 -9.88 18.96 8.04
CA LEU A 440 -10.11 20.22 8.72
C LEU A 440 -9.02 20.53 9.76
N LEU A 441 -8.63 19.53 10.55
CA LEU A 441 -7.58 19.68 11.56
C LEU A 441 -6.23 20.01 10.92
N ARG A 442 -5.88 19.33 9.82
CA ARG A 442 -4.66 19.64 9.06
C ARG A 442 -4.68 21.04 8.48
N ALA A 443 -5.81 21.47 7.88
CA ALA A 443 -5.93 22.83 7.38
C ALA A 443 -5.78 23.89 8.48
N ALA A 444 -6.31 23.65 9.68
CA ALA A 444 -6.09 24.52 10.82
C ALA A 444 -4.62 24.52 11.30
N GLY A 445 -3.97 23.37 11.24
CA GLY A 445 -2.55 23.21 11.54
C GLY A 445 -1.65 23.95 10.55
N ASP A 446 -1.98 23.88 9.25
CA ASP A 446 -1.27 24.64 8.21
C ASP A 446 -1.36 26.15 8.45
N LEU A 447 -2.55 26.66 8.84
CA LEU A 447 -2.72 28.07 9.21
C LEU A 447 -1.87 28.45 10.42
N ALA A 448 -1.91 27.63 11.48
CA ALA A 448 -1.09 27.86 12.67
C ALA A 448 0.42 27.87 12.34
N THR A 449 0.85 26.97 11.45
CA THR A 449 2.26 26.91 11.01
C THR A 449 2.66 28.17 10.22
N VAL A 450 1.80 28.67 9.34
CA VAL A 450 2.04 29.92 8.58
C VAL A 450 2.11 31.13 9.52
N GLU A 451 1.30 31.16 10.58
CA GLU A 451 1.29 32.22 11.59
C GLU A 451 2.39 32.04 12.67
N HIS A 452 3.24 30.99 12.53
CA HIS A 452 4.29 30.64 13.51
C HIS A 452 3.75 30.41 14.92
N SER A 453 2.52 29.93 15.04
CA SER A 453 1.90 29.61 16.33
C SER A 453 2.42 28.26 16.85
N GLU A 454 2.73 28.18 18.15
CA GLU A 454 3.15 26.93 18.81
C GLU A 454 1.99 25.92 18.97
N LEU A 455 0.75 26.40 18.91
CA LEU A 455 -0.47 25.59 19.04
C LEU A 455 -1.48 25.94 17.95
N ILE A 456 -2.28 24.95 17.56
CA ILE A 456 -3.51 25.21 16.80
C ILE A 456 -4.52 25.81 17.76
N GLU A 457 -4.90 27.07 17.55
CA GLU A 457 -5.88 27.77 18.35
C GLU A 457 -7.31 27.67 17.75
N ALA A 458 -8.33 27.98 18.56
CA ALA A 458 -9.73 28.00 18.11
C ALA A 458 -9.94 28.90 16.88
N ALA A 459 -9.18 29.99 16.77
CA ALA A 459 -9.25 30.90 15.62
C ALA A 459 -8.83 30.21 14.33
N HIS A 460 -7.74 29.43 14.33
CA HIS A 460 -7.25 28.68 13.18
C HIS A 460 -8.30 27.66 12.71
N LEU A 461 -8.95 26.96 13.67
CA LEU A 461 -9.98 25.99 13.33
C LEU A 461 -11.23 26.64 12.73
N LYS A 462 -11.70 27.76 13.29
CA LYS A 462 -12.81 28.53 12.73
C LYS A 462 -12.52 29.02 11.32
N GLU A 463 -11.30 29.49 11.09
CA GLU A 463 -10.88 29.94 9.77
C GLU A 463 -10.78 28.75 8.79
N ALA A 464 -10.25 27.60 9.22
CA ALA A 464 -10.23 26.38 8.41
C ALA A 464 -11.65 25.90 8.05
N ILE A 465 -12.60 25.97 8.99
CA ILE A 465 -14.02 25.66 8.73
C ILE A 465 -14.58 26.62 7.66
N ARG A 466 -14.26 27.90 7.76
CA ARG A 466 -14.72 28.93 6.80
C ARG A 466 -14.16 28.69 5.39
N ARG A 467 -12.89 28.35 5.28
CA ARG A 467 -12.20 28.06 4.00
C ARG A 467 -12.56 26.68 3.43
N GLY A 468 -12.76 25.69 4.28
CA GLY A 468 -13.02 24.30 3.91
C GLY A 468 -14.47 24.02 3.49
N ARG A 469 -15.25 25.05 3.07
CA ARG A 469 -16.61 24.81 2.55
C ARG A 469 -16.53 24.00 1.26
N PRO A 470 -17.44 23.01 1.08
CA PRO A 470 -17.55 22.25 -0.16
C PRO A 470 -17.66 23.16 -1.38
N ILE A 471 -17.06 22.77 -2.49
CA ILE A 471 -17.06 23.58 -3.72
C ILE A 471 -18.48 23.87 -4.22
N GLU A 472 -19.39 22.94 -4.02
CA GLU A 472 -20.82 23.11 -4.37
C GLU A 472 -21.47 24.26 -3.58
N GLU A 473 -21.11 24.40 -2.30
CA GLU A 473 -21.59 25.48 -1.44
C GLU A 473 -20.95 26.82 -1.86
N GLN A 474 -19.69 26.82 -2.22
CA GLN A 474 -18.99 27.99 -2.76
C GLN A 474 -19.58 28.43 -4.10
N ILE A 475 -19.84 27.48 -5.01
CA ILE A 475 -20.49 27.76 -6.30
C ILE A 475 -21.90 28.30 -6.08
N ARG A 476 -22.69 27.68 -5.19
CA ARG A 476 -24.04 28.14 -4.87
C ARG A 476 -24.04 29.56 -4.28
N SER A 477 -23.11 29.86 -3.38
CA SER A 477 -23.01 31.20 -2.77
C SER A 477 -22.57 32.27 -3.77
N ARG A 478 -21.71 31.91 -4.76
CA ARG A 478 -21.16 32.86 -5.73
C ARG A 478 -22.03 33.01 -6.99
N TYR A 479 -22.59 31.93 -7.46
CA TYR A 479 -23.31 31.84 -8.74
C TYR A 479 -24.78 31.47 -8.61
N GLY A 480 -25.29 31.29 -7.40
CA GLY A 480 -26.69 30.93 -7.12
C GLY A 480 -27.01 29.44 -7.36
N SER A 481 -26.39 28.82 -8.33
CA SER A 481 -26.57 27.38 -8.65
C SER A 481 -25.34 26.81 -9.36
N LEU A 482 -25.24 25.48 -9.40
CA LEU A 482 -24.17 24.76 -10.17
C LEU A 482 -24.27 25.14 -11.66
N ALA A 483 -25.48 25.20 -12.22
CA ALA A 483 -25.71 25.60 -13.62
C ALA A 483 -25.27 27.05 -13.89
N GLY A 484 -25.40 27.96 -12.90
CA GLY A 484 -24.85 29.32 -12.97
C GLY A 484 -23.34 29.34 -13.05
N GLY A 485 -22.69 28.52 -12.22
CA GLY A 485 -21.23 28.35 -12.26
C GLY A 485 -20.73 27.84 -13.60
N VAL A 486 -21.32 26.76 -14.12
CA VAL A 486 -20.98 26.20 -15.44
C VAL A 486 -21.12 27.20 -16.57
N ARG A 487 -22.18 28.03 -16.54
CA ARG A 487 -22.36 29.10 -17.54
C ARG A 487 -21.25 30.15 -17.48
N SER A 488 -20.75 30.49 -16.30
CA SER A 488 -19.68 31.48 -16.17
C SER A 488 -18.32 30.94 -16.60
N ASP A 489 -18.15 29.61 -16.59
CA ASP A 489 -16.89 28.93 -16.93
C ASP A 489 -16.77 28.62 -18.44
N SER A 490 -17.90 28.67 -19.17
CA SER A 490 -17.91 28.44 -20.63
C SER A 490 -17.50 29.71 -21.38
N THR A 491 -16.49 29.59 -22.26
CA THR A 491 -16.10 30.65 -23.20
C THR A 491 -17.19 30.84 -24.26
N GLU A 492 -17.28 32.04 -24.87
CA GLU A 492 -18.28 32.34 -25.93
C GLU A 492 -18.20 31.32 -27.09
N ALA A 493 -17.01 30.90 -27.50
CA ALA A 493 -16.81 29.88 -28.53
C ALA A 493 -17.38 28.50 -28.15
N GLN A 494 -17.34 28.14 -26.86
CA GLN A 494 -17.99 26.90 -26.37
C GLN A 494 -19.51 27.04 -26.27
N ARG A 495 -20.03 28.25 -26.03
CA ARG A 495 -21.46 28.53 -26.02
C ARG A 495 -22.06 28.40 -27.41
N GLU A 496 -21.36 28.90 -28.44
CA GLU A 496 -21.79 28.75 -29.83
C GLU A 496 -21.72 27.28 -30.28
N GLY A 497 -20.65 26.53 -29.91
CA GLY A 497 -20.54 25.11 -30.22
C GLY A 497 -21.60 24.23 -29.56
N MET A 498 -21.98 24.50 -28.31
CA MET A 498 -23.08 23.78 -27.65
C MET A 498 -24.46 24.16 -28.26
N GLY A 499 -24.68 25.39 -28.70
CA GLY A 499 -25.88 25.81 -29.43
C GLY A 499 -26.03 25.03 -30.74
N TYR A 500 -24.95 24.79 -31.48
CA TYR A 500 -24.95 24.04 -32.73
C TYR A 500 -25.24 22.53 -32.51
N TYR A 501 -24.78 21.95 -31.42
CA TYR A 501 -25.05 20.53 -31.10
C TYR A 501 -26.50 20.27 -30.71
N TYR A 502 -27.14 21.20 -29.98
CA TYR A 502 -28.56 21.10 -29.60
C TYR A 502 -29.49 21.35 -30.78
N TRP A 503 -29.12 22.20 -31.75
CA TRP A 503 -29.93 22.49 -32.93
C TRP A 503 -29.91 21.37 -33.96
N ASN A 504 -28.76 20.73 -34.20
CA ASN A 504 -28.64 19.64 -35.19
C ASN A 504 -29.31 18.32 -34.75
N HIS A 505 -29.61 18.13 -33.46
CA HIS A 505 -30.34 16.93 -33.01
C HIS A 505 -31.86 17.11 -32.98
N GLN A 506 -32.41 18.31 -33.27
CA GLN A 506 -33.85 18.51 -33.36
C GLN A 506 -34.44 18.47 -34.79
N GLU A 507 -33.63 18.37 -35.85
CA GLU A 507 -34.09 18.38 -37.21
C GLU A 507 -34.04 17.02 -37.96
N GLU A 508 -33.72 15.94 -37.31
CA GLU A 508 -33.82 14.59 -37.90
C GLU A 508 -35.07 13.84 -37.36
N THR A 509 -36.25 14.34 -37.68
CA THR A 509 -37.43 13.50 -37.83
C THR A 509 -37.49 13.05 -39.27
N PRO A 510 -37.40 11.73 -39.58
CA PRO A 510 -37.49 11.27 -40.95
C PRO A 510 -38.91 11.57 -41.50
N PRO A 511 -39.01 12.01 -42.76
CA PRO A 511 -40.31 12.23 -43.41
C PRO A 511 -41.08 10.91 -43.49
N GLY A 512 -42.38 10.99 -43.15
CA GLY A 512 -43.28 9.85 -43.13
C GLY A 512 -43.28 9.05 -44.43
N GLY A 513 -42.97 7.75 -44.32
CA GLY A 513 -43.21 6.80 -45.38
C GLY A 513 -44.71 6.59 -45.57
N PRO A 514 -45.17 6.33 -46.82
CA PRO A 514 -46.57 6.14 -47.12
C PRO A 514 -47.12 4.85 -46.48
N GLY A 515 -48.30 4.97 -45.87
CA GLY A 515 -49.01 3.85 -45.29
C GLY A 515 -49.30 2.73 -46.29
N PRO A 516 -49.34 1.47 -45.86
CA PRO A 516 -49.72 0.37 -46.73
C PRO A 516 -51.22 0.45 -47.03
N SER A 517 -51.55 0.62 -48.32
CA SER A 517 -52.87 0.36 -48.87
C SER A 517 -53.21 -1.12 -48.73
N GLY A 518 -54.35 -1.41 -48.15
CA GLY A 518 -54.88 -2.75 -48.03
C GLY A 518 -55.18 -3.42 -49.37
N TYR A 519 -54.95 -4.71 -49.38
CA TYR A 519 -55.69 -5.68 -50.18
C TYR A 519 -55.56 -7.08 -49.58
N GLY A 520 -56.73 -7.74 -49.41
CA GLY A 520 -56.91 -9.16 -49.30
C GLY A 520 -57.05 -9.72 -47.89
#